data_e399b595d806c5cc7d2f88c90f4a275b
#
_entry.id   e399b595d806c5cc7d2f88c90f4a275b
#
_cell.length_a   1.000
_cell.length_b   1.000
_cell.length_c   1.000
_cell.angle_alpha   90.00
_cell.angle_beta   90.00
_cell.angle_gamma   90.00
#
_symmetry.space_group_name_H-M   'P 1'
#
loop_
_entity.id
_entity.type
_entity.pdbx_description
1 polymer ?
#
loop_
_entity_poly.entity_id
_entity_poly.type
_entity_poly.pdbx_seq_one_letter_code
_entity_poly.pdbx_strand_id
1 'polypeptide(L)'
;NDECLKDGEYHLTVLGVVGRPDGTFLITKRVMTKAWAPGWWEVSGGAAQAGEESCEAVLREVKEETGLDVRNAEGGYLFTYKRENPGEGDNYFVDVYRFVMDIDESDLHLQTEETDGYMFATVDEIKAFAAEGKFLHYDSIKKAFEM
;
A
#
# COMPACT_ATOMS: atom_id res chain seq x y z
N ASN A 1 -14.10 -9.88 -4.67
CA ASN A 1 -15.01 -10.90 -4.82
C ASN A 1 -15.09 -11.79 -3.60
N ASP A 2 -16.28 -12.19 -3.30
CA ASP A 2 -16.55 -12.79 -2.03
C ASP A 2 -16.64 -14.26 -2.04
N GLU A 3 -16.28 -14.88 -3.12
CA GLU A 3 -16.36 -16.31 -3.21
C GLU A 3 -15.29 -16.93 -2.37
N CYS A 4 -15.63 -18.03 -1.75
CA CYS A 4 -14.68 -18.79 -0.98
C CYS A 4 -13.63 -19.37 -1.89
N LEU A 5 -12.39 -19.16 -1.53
CA LEU A 5 -11.28 -19.76 -2.24
C LEU A 5 -11.13 -21.22 -1.83
N LYS A 6 -10.75 -22.05 -2.78
CA LYS A 6 -10.38 -23.42 -2.49
C LYS A 6 -8.99 -23.44 -1.87
N ASP A 7 -8.65 -24.54 -1.22
CA ASP A 7 -7.30 -24.71 -0.69
C ASP A 7 -6.29 -24.53 -1.81
N GLY A 8 -5.31 -23.70 -1.56
CA GLY A 8 -4.27 -23.40 -2.53
C GLY A 8 -4.57 -22.23 -3.47
N GLU A 9 -5.78 -21.68 -3.41
CA GLU A 9 -6.09 -20.47 -4.18
C GLU A 9 -5.75 -19.23 -3.37
N TYR A 10 -5.38 -18.18 -4.07
CA TYR A 10 -4.94 -16.93 -3.43
C TYR A 10 -5.62 -15.73 -4.04
N HIS A 11 -5.97 -14.78 -3.19
CA HIS A 11 -6.37 -13.44 -3.64
C HIS A 11 -5.12 -12.68 -4.05
N LEU A 12 -5.27 -11.78 -5.02
CA LEU A 12 -4.21 -10.86 -5.37
C LEU A 12 -4.46 -9.53 -4.69
N THR A 13 -3.48 -9.07 -3.94
CA THR A 13 -3.46 -7.75 -3.34
C THR A 13 -2.27 -6.99 -3.93
N VAL A 14 -2.40 -5.68 -4.07
CA VAL A 14 -1.32 -4.85 -4.57
C VAL A 14 -1.01 -3.76 -3.53
N LEU A 15 0.26 -3.39 -3.45
CA LEU A 15 0.71 -2.27 -2.63
C LEU A 15 1.54 -1.34 -3.51
N GLY A 16 1.25 -0.05 -3.43
CA GLY A 16 1.96 0.97 -4.17
C GLY A 16 2.71 1.91 -3.23
N VAL A 17 4.01 1.81 -3.24
CA VAL A 17 4.87 2.72 -2.48
C VAL A 17 5.16 3.93 -3.36
N VAL A 18 4.68 5.10 -2.96
CA VAL A 18 4.82 6.32 -3.75
C VAL A 18 5.83 7.23 -3.07
N GLY A 19 6.90 7.53 -3.78
CA GLY A 19 7.99 8.34 -3.24
C GLY A 19 8.26 9.57 -4.07
N ARG A 20 8.97 10.51 -3.45
CA ARG A 20 9.47 11.71 -4.12
C ARG A 20 10.95 11.55 -4.42
N PRO A 21 11.49 12.34 -5.36
CA PRO A 21 12.92 12.27 -5.68
C PRO A 21 13.84 12.58 -4.49
N ASP A 22 13.32 13.27 -3.46
CA ASP A 22 14.11 13.61 -2.28
C ASP A 22 14.26 12.45 -1.29
N GLY A 23 13.68 11.29 -1.58
CA GLY A 23 13.79 10.12 -0.73
C GLY A 23 12.69 9.99 0.32
N THR A 24 11.67 10.85 0.26
CA THR A 24 10.53 10.71 1.16
C THR A 24 9.42 9.91 0.48
N PHE A 25 8.58 9.27 1.29
CA PHE A 25 7.50 8.42 0.82
C PHE A 25 6.17 8.88 1.39
N LEU A 26 5.14 8.83 0.56
CA LEU A 26 3.79 9.17 0.99
C LEU A 26 3.22 8.01 1.80
N ILE A 27 2.90 8.28 3.05
CA ILE A 27 2.22 7.31 3.90
C ILE A 27 0.95 7.95 4.45
N THR A 28 -0.06 7.12 4.68
CA THR A 28 -1.35 7.59 5.18
C THR A 28 -1.67 6.91 6.50
N LYS A 29 -2.41 7.62 7.33
CA LYS A 29 -2.77 7.14 8.66
C LYS A 29 -4.22 6.66 8.65
N ARG A 30 -4.44 5.44 9.13
CA ARG A 30 -5.79 4.88 9.20
C ARG A 30 -6.60 5.62 10.25
N VAL A 31 -7.89 5.86 9.95
CA VAL A 31 -8.76 6.54 10.91
C VAL A 31 -8.89 5.72 12.19
N MET A 32 -9.11 6.42 13.30
CA MET A 32 -9.17 5.76 14.60
C MET A 32 -10.42 4.89 14.78
N THR A 33 -11.42 5.08 13.93
CA THR A 33 -12.64 4.28 13.98
C THR A 33 -12.54 2.93 13.29
N LYS A 34 -11.41 2.64 12.61
CA LYS A 34 -11.21 1.33 11.99
C LYS A 34 -11.17 0.24 13.04
N ALA A 35 -11.78 -0.90 12.75
CA ALA A 35 -11.79 -2.04 13.66
C ALA A 35 -10.41 -2.70 13.75
N TRP A 36 -9.62 -2.60 12.66
CA TRP A 36 -8.30 -3.20 12.60
C TRP A 36 -7.25 -2.13 12.40
N ALA A 37 -6.20 -2.18 13.22
CA ALA A 37 -5.06 -1.28 13.15
C ALA A 37 -5.44 0.20 13.08
N PRO A 38 -6.31 0.70 13.99
CA PRO A 38 -6.66 2.13 13.98
C PRO A 38 -5.43 2.98 14.27
N GLY A 39 -5.27 4.06 13.52
CA GLY A 39 -4.16 4.99 13.72
C GLY A 39 -2.81 4.51 13.24
N TRP A 40 -2.73 3.35 12.61
CA TRP A 40 -1.48 2.86 12.03
C TRP A 40 -1.22 3.54 10.70
N TRP A 41 0.05 3.61 10.35
CA TRP A 41 0.49 4.14 9.06
C TRP A 41 0.60 3.03 8.03
N GLU A 42 0.39 3.36 6.76
CA GLU A 42 0.44 2.38 5.68
C GLU A 42 0.75 3.04 4.35
N VAL A 43 1.13 2.21 3.37
CA VAL A 43 1.20 2.64 1.96
C VAL A 43 -0.13 2.32 1.30
N SER A 44 -0.34 2.87 0.10
CA SER A 44 -1.58 2.62 -0.65
C SER A 44 -1.65 1.18 -1.13
N GLY A 45 -2.85 0.63 -1.14
CA GLY A 45 -3.03 -0.72 -1.65
C GLY A 45 -4.42 -1.24 -1.47
N GLY A 46 -4.66 -2.42 -2.00
CA GLY A 46 -5.94 -3.08 -1.89
C GLY A 46 -6.03 -4.29 -2.78
N ALA A 47 -7.19 -4.90 -2.82
CA ALA A 47 -7.42 -6.13 -3.59
C ALA A 47 -7.63 -5.82 -5.07
N ALA A 48 -7.04 -6.63 -5.93
CA ALA A 48 -7.33 -6.56 -7.35
C ALA A 48 -8.76 -7.06 -7.59
N GLN A 49 -9.43 -6.46 -8.55
CA GLN A 49 -10.77 -6.85 -8.93
C GLN A 49 -10.72 -7.97 -9.95
N ALA A 50 -11.81 -8.71 -10.08
CA ALA A 50 -11.89 -9.81 -11.04
C ALA A 50 -11.60 -9.29 -12.45
N GLY A 51 -10.68 -9.97 -13.14
CA GLY A 51 -10.30 -9.59 -14.49
C GLY A 51 -9.29 -8.45 -14.57
N GLU A 52 -8.92 -7.87 -13.46
CA GLU A 52 -7.97 -6.77 -13.42
C GLU A 52 -6.55 -7.30 -13.29
N GLU A 53 -5.63 -6.75 -14.08
CA GLU A 53 -4.23 -7.11 -13.94
C GLU A 53 -3.62 -6.38 -12.76
N SER A 54 -2.53 -6.92 -12.24
CA SER A 54 -1.84 -6.38 -11.08
C SER A 54 -1.48 -4.89 -11.24
N CYS A 55 -0.91 -4.54 -12.38
CA CYS A 55 -0.53 -3.14 -12.65
C CYS A 55 -1.74 -2.22 -12.69
N GLU A 56 -2.83 -2.68 -13.29
CA GLU A 56 -4.06 -1.89 -13.31
C GLU A 56 -4.61 -1.69 -11.91
N ALA A 57 -4.53 -2.74 -11.09
CA ALA A 57 -5.04 -2.67 -9.72
C ALA A 57 -4.28 -1.65 -8.88
N VAL A 58 -2.93 -1.65 -8.96
CA VAL A 58 -2.16 -0.72 -8.15
C VAL A 58 -2.37 0.72 -8.61
N LEU A 59 -2.47 0.95 -9.90
CA LEU A 59 -2.74 2.31 -10.41
C LEU A 59 -4.09 2.82 -9.91
N ARG A 60 -5.10 1.97 -9.95
CA ARG A 60 -6.43 2.31 -9.47
C ARG A 60 -6.44 2.58 -7.97
N GLU A 61 -5.83 1.69 -7.18
CA GLU A 61 -5.82 1.84 -5.73
C GLU A 61 -5.10 3.11 -5.29
N VAL A 62 -3.95 3.41 -5.90
CA VAL A 62 -3.23 4.62 -5.57
C VAL A 62 -4.08 5.85 -5.89
N LYS A 63 -4.74 5.84 -7.04
CA LYS A 63 -5.57 6.97 -7.43
C LYS A 63 -6.79 7.12 -6.53
N GLU A 64 -7.45 6.04 -6.18
CA GLU A 64 -8.61 6.10 -5.31
C GLU A 64 -8.25 6.60 -3.92
N GLU A 65 -7.12 6.18 -3.39
CA GLU A 65 -6.74 6.51 -2.02
C GLU A 65 -6.04 7.84 -1.89
N THR A 66 -5.29 8.27 -2.89
CA THR A 66 -4.48 9.48 -2.79
C THR A 66 -4.81 10.55 -3.82
N GLY A 67 -5.53 10.20 -4.85
CA GLY A 67 -5.80 11.10 -5.97
C GLY A 67 -4.68 11.16 -7.00
N LEU A 68 -3.57 10.48 -6.77
CA LEU A 68 -2.40 10.57 -7.65
C LEU A 68 -2.49 9.59 -8.81
N ASP A 69 -2.14 10.09 -9.99
CA ASP A 69 -1.99 9.27 -11.19
C ASP A 69 -0.51 8.96 -11.36
N VAL A 70 -0.14 7.70 -11.10
CA VAL A 70 1.27 7.29 -11.13
C VAL A 70 1.65 6.52 -12.38
N ARG A 71 0.79 6.55 -13.43
CA ARG A 71 1.07 5.80 -14.66
C ARG A 71 2.39 6.16 -15.32
N ASN A 72 2.79 7.43 -15.22
CA ASN A 72 4.01 7.91 -15.85
C ASN A 72 5.15 8.13 -14.86
N ALA A 73 5.00 7.66 -13.64
CA ALA A 73 6.04 7.77 -12.63
C ALA A 73 7.18 6.80 -12.94
N GLU A 74 8.37 7.10 -12.44
CA GLU A 74 9.48 6.17 -12.52
C GLU A 74 9.24 4.98 -11.61
N GLY A 75 9.74 3.82 -12.00
CA GLY A 75 9.61 2.62 -11.19
C GLY A 75 8.59 1.65 -11.74
N GLY A 76 7.96 0.92 -10.85
CA GLY A 76 6.97 -0.08 -11.21
C GLY A 76 7.07 -1.28 -10.28
N TYR A 77 6.82 -2.46 -10.81
CA TYR A 77 6.82 -3.69 -10.04
C TYR A 77 8.18 -3.99 -9.43
N LEU A 78 8.19 -4.37 -8.16
CA LEU A 78 9.42 -4.73 -7.44
C LEU A 78 9.49 -6.22 -7.12
N PHE A 79 8.50 -6.72 -6.39
CA PHE A 79 8.52 -8.11 -5.94
C PHE A 79 7.12 -8.53 -5.48
N THR A 80 6.98 -9.83 -5.28
CA THR A 80 5.74 -10.42 -4.76
C THR A 80 6.08 -11.21 -3.51
N TYR A 81 5.23 -11.10 -2.50
CA TYR A 81 5.33 -12.01 -1.37
C TYR A 81 3.99 -12.69 -1.14
N LYS A 82 4.05 -13.78 -0.40
CA LYS A 82 2.87 -14.58 -0.10
C LYS A 82 2.50 -14.37 1.36
N ARG A 83 1.22 -14.12 1.60
CA ARG A 83 0.69 -14.02 2.95
C ARG A 83 -0.35 -15.10 3.13
N GLU A 84 -0.14 -15.94 4.14
CA GLU A 84 -1.03 -17.08 4.39
C GLU A 84 -1.66 -16.96 5.77
N ASN A 85 -2.97 -17.18 5.82
CA ASN A 85 -3.73 -17.25 7.06
C ASN A 85 -4.51 -18.57 7.04
N PRO A 86 -3.83 -19.68 7.26
CA PRO A 86 -4.47 -21.00 7.08
C PRO A 86 -5.71 -21.23 7.97
N GLY A 87 -5.73 -20.61 9.15
CA GLY A 87 -6.87 -20.77 10.05
C GLY A 87 -8.11 -20.03 9.60
N GLU A 88 -7.96 -19.08 8.66
CA GLU A 88 -9.08 -18.26 8.17
C GLU A 88 -9.37 -18.47 6.70
N GLY A 89 -8.57 -19.27 6.04
CA GLY A 89 -8.74 -19.49 4.60
C GLY A 89 -8.38 -18.29 3.74
N ASP A 90 -7.69 -17.31 4.30
CA ASP A 90 -7.31 -16.09 3.58
C ASP A 90 -5.86 -16.17 3.13
N ASN A 91 -5.68 -16.48 1.88
CA ASN A 91 -4.34 -16.56 1.29
C ASN A 91 -4.20 -15.47 0.23
N TYR A 92 -3.07 -14.76 0.26
CA TYR A 92 -2.84 -13.63 -0.63
C TYR A 92 -1.48 -13.75 -1.30
N PHE A 93 -1.45 -13.37 -2.58
CA PHE A 93 -0.21 -12.89 -3.19
C PHE A 93 -0.26 -11.38 -3.12
N VAL A 94 0.83 -10.76 -2.73
CA VAL A 94 0.92 -9.31 -2.62
C VAL A 94 2.01 -8.83 -3.57
N ASP A 95 1.60 -8.12 -4.61
CA ASP A 95 2.54 -7.52 -5.55
C ASP A 95 2.88 -6.11 -5.06
N VAL A 96 4.15 -5.83 -4.90
CA VAL A 96 4.64 -4.56 -4.38
C VAL A 96 5.25 -3.75 -5.51
N TYR A 97 4.78 -2.50 -5.63
CA TYR A 97 5.23 -1.56 -6.65
C TYR A 97 5.85 -0.33 -5.96
N ARG A 98 6.80 0.29 -6.62
CA ARG A 98 7.35 1.56 -6.18
C ARG A 98 7.29 2.55 -7.33
N PHE A 99 6.72 3.71 -7.06
CA PHE A 99 6.60 4.80 -8.02
C PHE A 99 7.28 6.02 -7.44
N VAL A 100 8.11 6.68 -8.25
CA VAL A 100 8.79 7.90 -7.82
C VAL A 100 8.41 9.01 -8.79
N MET A 101 7.92 10.11 -8.23
CA MET A 101 7.51 11.26 -9.02
C MET A 101 7.52 12.52 -8.17
N ASP A 102 7.53 13.67 -8.82
CA ASP A 102 7.32 14.93 -8.13
C ASP A 102 5.86 15.00 -7.70
N ILE A 103 5.64 15.31 -6.44
CA ILE A 103 4.29 15.37 -5.88
C ILE A 103 4.10 16.74 -5.24
N ASP A 104 3.09 17.46 -5.73
CA ASP A 104 2.62 18.67 -5.09
C ASP A 104 1.49 18.27 -4.13
N GLU A 105 1.52 18.77 -2.91
CA GLU A 105 0.48 18.40 -1.94
C GLU A 105 -0.91 18.79 -2.41
N SER A 106 -1.02 19.80 -3.28
CA SER A 106 -2.30 20.18 -3.87
C SER A 106 -2.89 19.10 -4.78
N ASP A 107 -2.08 18.15 -5.22
CA ASP A 107 -2.55 17.04 -6.05
C ASP A 107 -3.18 15.91 -5.24
N LEU A 108 -3.03 15.95 -3.92
CA LEU A 108 -3.55 14.89 -3.06
C LEU A 108 -5.05 15.07 -2.81
N HIS A 109 -5.79 13.97 -2.96
CA HIS A 109 -7.22 13.92 -2.67
C HIS A 109 -7.49 12.63 -1.90
N LEU A 110 -7.27 12.70 -0.59
CA LEU A 110 -7.35 11.51 0.26
C LEU A 110 -8.80 11.14 0.56
N GLN A 111 -9.03 9.84 0.76
CA GLN A 111 -10.33 9.35 1.19
C GLN A 111 -10.48 9.60 2.69
N THR A 112 -11.23 10.66 3.04
CA THR A 112 -11.35 11.08 4.43
C THR A 112 -12.05 10.07 5.33
N GLU A 113 -12.83 9.16 4.76
CA GLU A 113 -13.49 8.11 5.52
C GLU A 113 -12.53 7.01 5.96
N GLU A 114 -11.41 6.87 5.25
CA GLU A 114 -10.44 5.83 5.50
C GLU A 114 -9.16 6.37 6.13
N THR A 115 -8.87 7.64 5.93
CA THR A 115 -7.57 8.23 6.19
C THR A 115 -7.70 9.45 7.09
N ASP A 116 -6.95 9.45 8.19
CA ASP A 116 -6.96 10.53 9.17
C ASP A 116 -5.80 11.49 8.97
N GLY A 117 -5.01 11.31 7.94
CA GLY A 117 -3.90 12.18 7.63
C GLY A 117 -2.87 11.52 6.75
N TYR A 118 -1.87 12.30 6.40
CA TYR A 118 -0.76 11.80 5.58
C TYR A 118 0.53 12.50 5.98
N MET A 119 1.64 11.91 5.57
CA MET A 119 2.92 12.61 5.63
C MET A 119 3.84 12.06 4.55
N PHE A 120 4.84 12.87 4.19
CA PHE A 120 5.95 12.40 3.37
C PHE A 120 7.07 12.07 4.34
N ALA A 121 7.28 10.79 4.56
CA ALA A 121 8.18 10.30 5.60
C ALA A 121 9.50 9.85 5.00
N THR A 122 10.58 10.11 5.74
CA THR A 122 11.88 9.54 5.41
C THR A 122 11.90 8.06 5.78
N VAL A 123 12.89 7.34 5.28
CA VAL A 123 13.06 5.93 5.64
C VAL A 123 13.23 5.79 7.15
N ASP A 124 13.97 6.70 7.79
CA ASP A 124 14.18 6.64 9.24
C ASP A 124 12.89 6.84 10.01
N GLU A 125 12.03 7.74 9.54
CA GLU A 125 10.72 7.96 10.17
C GLU A 125 9.84 6.71 10.04
N ILE A 126 9.85 6.08 8.88
CA ILE A 126 9.10 4.84 8.66
C ILE A 126 9.61 3.73 9.57
N LYS A 127 10.93 3.61 9.71
CA LYS A 127 11.52 2.64 10.62
C LYS A 127 11.09 2.88 12.07
N ALA A 128 11.01 4.14 12.47
CA ALA A 128 10.59 4.50 13.82
C ALA A 128 9.14 4.09 14.07
N PHE A 129 8.24 4.35 13.12
CA PHE A 129 6.85 3.90 13.25
C PHE A 129 6.76 2.38 13.33
N ALA A 130 7.56 1.68 12.53
CA ALA A 130 7.57 0.21 12.55
C ALA A 130 8.07 -0.32 13.89
N ALA A 131 9.09 0.32 14.46
CA ALA A 131 9.63 -0.08 15.76
C ALA A 131 8.61 0.10 16.88
N GLU A 132 7.68 1.06 16.72
CA GLU A 132 6.60 1.28 17.67
C GLU A 132 5.41 0.34 17.43
N GLY A 133 5.47 -0.49 16.40
CA GLY A 133 4.38 -1.36 16.02
C GLY A 133 3.21 -0.61 15.41
N LYS A 134 3.52 0.45 14.64
CA LYS A 134 2.50 1.33 14.05
C LYS A 134 2.63 1.52 12.55
N PHE A 135 3.35 0.64 11.88
CA PHE A 135 3.44 0.68 10.41
C PHE A 135 3.09 -0.70 9.86
N LEU A 136 2.05 -0.75 9.02
CA LEU A 136 1.53 -2.01 8.51
C LEU A 136 2.47 -2.66 7.50
N HIS A 137 2.66 -3.96 7.67
CA HIS A 137 3.40 -4.82 6.72
C HIS A 137 4.87 -4.43 6.53
N TYR A 138 5.45 -3.68 7.47
CA TYR A 138 6.81 -3.17 7.27
C TYR A 138 7.82 -4.26 6.95
N ASP A 139 7.82 -5.36 7.71
CA ASP A 139 8.81 -6.42 7.50
C ASP A 139 8.70 -7.06 6.12
N SER A 140 7.52 -7.06 5.53
CA SER A 140 7.29 -7.64 4.22
C SER A 140 7.67 -6.69 3.09
N ILE A 141 7.62 -5.38 3.33
CA ILE A 141 7.81 -4.40 2.26
C ILE A 141 9.01 -3.47 2.44
N LYS A 142 9.79 -3.66 3.49
CA LYS A 142 10.88 -2.72 3.82
C LYS A 142 11.89 -2.53 2.68
N LYS A 143 12.08 -3.53 1.85
CA LYS A 143 13.00 -3.41 0.70
C LYS A 143 12.54 -2.34 -0.29
N ALA A 144 11.25 -2.08 -0.37
CA ALA A 144 10.73 -1.06 -1.27
C ALA A 144 11.16 0.35 -0.87
N PHE A 145 11.48 0.56 0.40
CA PHE A 145 11.95 1.86 0.88
C PHE A 145 13.45 2.02 0.75
N GLU A 146 14.16 0.94 0.54
CA GLU A 146 15.63 0.94 0.52
C GLU A 146 16.22 0.93 -0.89
N MET A 147 15.38 0.75 -1.89
CA MET A 147 15.85 0.60 -3.27
C MET A 147 16.06 1.94 -3.96
#